data_8e2f25e161fefe9b3bd394e8b6147375
#
_entry.id   8e2f25e161fefe9b3bd394e8b6147375
#
_cell.length_a   1.000
_cell.length_b   1.000
_cell.length_c   1.000
_cell.angle_alpha   90.00
_cell.angle_beta   90.00
_cell.angle_gamma   90.00
#
_symmetry.space_group_name_H-M   'P 1'
#
loop_
_entity.id
_entity.type
_entity.pdbx_description
1 polymer ?
#
loop_
_entity_poly.entity_id
_entity_poly.type
_entity_poly.pdbx_seq_one_letter_code
_entity_poly.pdbx_strand_id
1 'polypeptide(L)'
;MSGRNQAEVTQTVILPQSKDAMFITVGIKEGSEQAALEALTSLSSLTNGVGFRYPGANLSAVAGIGATMWDRLFTLEKPEHLHEFVELQGTKHHAPSTPGDLFFHIRADEYDVAFELARRLNALLEDAIDYHDEVHAFQYQDFRDPLGFVDGTESPRGDEGVAVAIIRDGMWAGGSYIVEQKYVHDLKKWNALKVEEQEQVIGRTKHSDIELDNKAGNSHVAVNQVEDEDGNGLEIVRNNLSFGDALGKQGTFFMSYARDPRVTEVMLRRMFIGEPEGNTDRILEFSEALTGCNFFAPPRLFLDHCADYAHDHLKPAEDPQPNQPAINLPQGKAVFPDRADVPTSHNAEDVEQAHARYGAGE
;
A
#
# COMPACT_ATOMS: atom_id res chain seq x y z
N MET A 1 -12.72 -0.22 29.83
CA MET A 1 -13.31 -0.51 28.50
C MET A 1 -12.39 -1.50 27.83
N SER A 2 -12.88 -2.68 27.48
CA SER A 2 -12.09 -3.76 26.86
C SER A 2 -11.50 -3.23 25.55
N GLY A 3 -10.15 -3.26 25.40
CA GLY A 3 -9.48 -2.90 24.16
C GLY A 3 -10.01 -3.77 23.03
N ARG A 4 -10.63 -3.17 22.02
CA ARG A 4 -10.96 -3.88 20.79
C ARG A 4 -9.63 -4.35 20.17
N ASN A 5 -9.63 -5.59 19.70
CA ASN A 5 -8.46 -6.14 19.00
C ASN A 5 -8.15 -5.26 17.77
N GLN A 6 -6.90 -4.94 17.53
CA GLN A 6 -6.47 -4.10 16.42
C GLN A 6 -7.01 -4.59 15.06
N ALA A 7 -7.06 -5.91 14.86
CA ALA A 7 -7.65 -6.55 13.68
C ALA A 7 -9.15 -6.24 13.47
N GLU A 8 -9.87 -5.76 14.50
CA GLU A 8 -11.28 -5.36 14.39
C GLU A 8 -11.42 -3.89 13.97
N VAL A 9 -10.36 -3.09 14.10
CA VAL A 9 -10.38 -1.64 13.86
C VAL A 9 -9.78 -1.29 12.51
N THR A 10 -8.69 -1.96 12.10
CA THR A 10 -7.98 -1.67 10.86
C THR A 10 -8.32 -2.65 9.74
N GLN A 11 -8.25 -2.20 8.49
CA GLN A 11 -8.12 -3.12 7.36
C GLN A 11 -6.78 -3.88 7.50
N THR A 12 -6.57 -4.92 6.71
CA THR A 12 -5.36 -5.76 6.76
C THR A 12 -4.12 -5.05 6.18
N VAL A 13 -3.86 -3.80 6.61
CA VAL A 13 -2.74 -2.96 6.14
C VAL A 13 -1.40 -3.59 6.53
N ILE A 14 -1.26 -3.99 7.79
CA ILE A 14 -0.03 -4.57 8.33
C ILE A 14 -0.12 -6.09 8.29
N LEU A 15 0.34 -6.66 7.21
CA LEU A 15 0.54 -8.11 7.05
C LEU A 15 1.89 -8.37 6.39
N PRO A 16 2.47 -9.55 6.60
CA PRO A 16 3.61 -9.98 5.80
C PRO A 16 3.32 -9.87 4.30
N GLN A 17 4.36 -9.65 3.52
CA GLN A 17 4.26 -9.67 2.07
C GLN A 17 3.80 -11.05 1.59
N SER A 18 2.78 -11.10 0.74
CA SER A 18 2.26 -12.33 0.14
C SER A 18 3.10 -12.77 -1.05
N LYS A 19 2.88 -13.99 -1.52
CA LYS A 19 3.52 -14.48 -2.74
C LYS A 19 2.96 -13.80 -3.98
N ASP A 20 1.66 -13.53 -3.99
CA ASP A 20 0.95 -12.94 -5.11
C ASP A 20 0.11 -11.76 -4.63
N ALA A 21 -0.02 -10.74 -5.47
CA ALA A 21 -0.97 -9.66 -5.26
C ALA A 21 -1.60 -9.21 -6.57
N MET A 22 -2.80 -8.66 -6.45
CA MET A 22 -3.42 -7.88 -7.50
C MET A 22 -3.62 -6.46 -6.98
N PHE A 23 -3.12 -5.51 -7.74
CA PHE A 23 -3.33 -4.08 -7.52
C PHE A 23 -4.31 -3.59 -8.58
N ILE A 24 -5.46 -3.09 -8.16
CA ILE A 24 -6.54 -2.69 -9.06
C ILE A 24 -6.91 -1.25 -8.74
N THR A 25 -6.70 -0.37 -9.69
CA THR A 25 -7.11 1.04 -9.62
C THR A 25 -8.23 1.26 -10.63
N VAL A 26 -9.35 1.80 -10.18
CA VAL A 26 -10.51 2.08 -11.04
C VAL A 26 -10.99 3.51 -10.90
N GLY A 27 -11.42 4.11 -12.02
CA GLY A 27 -12.25 5.31 -12.08
C GLY A 27 -13.71 4.92 -12.21
N ILE A 28 -14.59 5.63 -11.50
CA ILE A 28 -16.02 5.36 -11.44
C ILE A 28 -16.78 6.43 -12.22
N LYS A 29 -17.56 6.00 -13.21
CA LYS A 29 -18.45 6.86 -13.97
C LYS A 29 -19.31 7.73 -13.05
N GLU A 30 -19.53 8.97 -13.45
CA GLU A 30 -20.49 9.84 -12.77
C GLU A 30 -21.90 9.20 -12.81
N GLY A 31 -22.57 9.17 -11.65
CA GLY A 31 -23.86 8.51 -11.47
C GLY A 31 -23.79 7.02 -11.16
N SER A 32 -22.59 6.43 -11.04
CA SER A 32 -22.37 5.02 -10.68
C SER A 32 -21.85 4.82 -9.25
N GLU A 33 -21.98 5.84 -8.38
CA GLU A 33 -21.49 5.84 -7.00
C GLU A 33 -22.09 4.71 -6.15
N GLN A 34 -23.31 4.28 -6.48
CA GLN A 34 -23.97 3.16 -5.79
C GLN A 34 -23.20 1.85 -5.94
N ALA A 35 -22.69 1.56 -7.14
CA ALA A 35 -21.88 0.36 -7.38
C ALA A 35 -20.55 0.41 -6.60
N ALA A 36 -19.95 1.59 -6.48
CA ALA A 36 -18.75 1.80 -5.65
C ALA A 36 -19.02 1.53 -4.17
N LEU A 37 -20.12 2.03 -3.61
CA LEU A 37 -20.54 1.75 -2.24
C LEU A 37 -20.79 0.25 -2.02
N GLU A 38 -21.45 -0.42 -2.96
CA GLU A 38 -21.70 -1.86 -2.88
C GLU A 38 -20.39 -2.67 -2.88
N ALA A 39 -19.43 -2.31 -3.75
CA ALA A 39 -18.14 -2.96 -3.78
C ALA A 39 -17.36 -2.76 -2.46
N LEU A 40 -17.37 -1.55 -1.91
CA LEU A 40 -16.70 -1.22 -0.65
C LEU A 40 -17.31 -1.97 0.55
N THR A 41 -18.62 -1.93 0.70
CA THR A 41 -19.33 -2.62 1.81
C THR A 41 -19.28 -4.14 1.69
N SER A 42 -19.16 -4.68 0.47
CA SER A 42 -19.08 -6.11 0.21
C SER A 42 -17.68 -6.68 0.38
N LEU A 43 -16.62 -5.87 0.43
CA LEU A 43 -15.23 -6.33 0.40
C LEU A 43 -14.92 -7.37 1.48
N SER A 44 -15.28 -7.07 2.73
CA SER A 44 -15.02 -7.98 3.86
C SER A 44 -15.76 -9.32 3.70
N SER A 45 -17.01 -9.29 3.27
CA SER A 45 -17.83 -10.50 3.08
C SER A 45 -17.32 -11.35 1.91
N LEU A 46 -16.94 -10.72 0.80
CA LEU A 46 -16.37 -11.41 -0.36
C LEU A 46 -15.02 -12.03 -0.02
N THR A 47 -14.13 -11.29 0.65
CA THR A 47 -12.82 -11.78 1.09
C THR A 47 -12.97 -12.99 2.00
N ASN A 48 -13.85 -12.92 3.00
CA ASN A 48 -14.13 -14.03 3.89
C ASN A 48 -14.76 -15.23 3.14
N GLY A 49 -15.69 -14.97 2.22
CA GLY A 49 -16.38 -16.01 1.46
C GLY A 49 -15.46 -16.80 0.52
N VAL A 50 -14.51 -16.11 -0.13
CA VAL A 50 -13.48 -16.76 -0.95
C VAL A 50 -12.46 -17.45 -0.05
N GLY A 51 -11.90 -16.75 0.94
CA GLY A 51 -10.85 -17.27 1.82
C GLY A 51 -11.27 -18.48 2.66
N PHE A 52 -12.56 -18.56 3.02
CA PHE A 52 -13.10 -19.73 3.77
C PHE A 52 -12.85 -21.06 3.07
N ARG A 53 -12.87 -21.08 1.74
CA ARG A 53 -12.64 -22.30 0.95
C ARG A 53 -11.16 -22.65 0.80
N TYR A 54 -10.27 -21.66 0.99
CA TYR A 54 -8.82 -21.75 0.77
C TYR A 54 -8.06 -21.15 1.96
N PRO A 55 -8.19 -21.72 3.17
CA PRO A 55 -7.62 -21.11 4.39
C PRO A 55 -6.09 -21.01 4.36
N GLY A 56 -5.42 -21.87 3.58
CA GLY A 56 -3.97 -21.83 3.41
C GLY A 56 -3.46 -20.74 2.46
N ALA A 57 -4.35 -20.13 1.67
CA ALA A 57 -3.97 -19.08 0.72
C ALA A 57 -3.76 -17.70 1.37
N ASN A 58 -4.05 -17.52 2.66
CA ASN A 58 -3.86 -16.27 3.41
C ASN A 58 -4.47 -15.05 2.70
N LEU A 59 -5.66 -15.24 2.07
CA LEU A 59 -6.34 -14.19 1.30
C LEU A 59 -6.66 -12.98 2.18
N SER A 60 -6.28 -11.81 1.72
CA SER A 60 -6.60 -10.53 2.35
C SER A 60 -6.80 -9.43 1.30
N ALA A 61 -7.57 -8.40 1.66
CA ALA A 61 -7.78 -7.26 0.80
C ALA A 61 -7.84 -5.96 1.60
N VAL A 62 -7.37 -4.88 0.99
CA VAL A 62 -7.49 -3.50 1.47
C VAL A 62 -8.13 -2.68 0.36
N ALA A 63 -9.13 -1.87 0.71
CA ALA A 63 -9.68 -0.87 -0.18
C ALA A 63 -9.19 0.53 0.22
N GLY A 64 -8.78 1.30 -0.78
CA GLY A 64 -8.49 2.72 -0.70
C GLY A 64 -9.51 3.54 -1.49
N ILE A 65 -9.83 4.73 -1.00
CA ILE A 65 -10.78 5.65 -1.61
C ILE A 65 -10.03 6.94 -1.96
N GLY A 66 -10.11 7.36 -3.23
CA GLY A 66 -9.49 8.58 -3.74
C GLY A 66 -10.19 9.84 -3.25
N ALA A 67 -9.50 10.98 -3.31
CA ALA A 67 -10.01 12.25 -2.77
C ALA A 67 -11.31 12.71 -3.43
N THR A 68 -11.36 12.68 -4.76
CA THR A 68 -12.57 13.06 -5.52
C THR A 68 -13.72 12.08 -5.28
N MET A 69 -13.42 10.78 -5.21
CA MET A 69 -14.44 9.77 -4.94
C MET A 69 -14.99 9.88 -3.52
N TRP A 70 -14.17 10.27 -2.55
CA TRP A 70 -14.62 10.53 -1.18
C TRP A 70 -15.75 11.57 -1.15
N ASP A 71 -15.52 12.70 -1.82
CA ASP A 71 -16.51 13.79 -1.89
C ASP A 71 -17.79 13.39 -2.66
N ARG A 72 -17.68 12.47 -3.63
CA ARG A 72 -18.82 11.91 -4.38
C ARG A 72 -19.65 10.93 -3.55
N LEU A 73 -19.01 10.18 -2.64
CA LEU A 73 -19.69 9.14 -1.85
C LEU A 73 -20.28 9.68 -0.55
N PHE A 74 -19.53 10.52 0.19
CA PHE A 74 -19.82 10.75 1.60
C PHE A 74 -20.13 12.20 1.92
N THR A 75 -20.99 12.39 2.94
CA THR A 75 -21.25 13.69 3.55
C THR A 75 -20.21 14.07 4.61
N LEU A 76 -19.37 13.12 5.01
CA LEU A 76 -18.32 13.34 5.99
C LEU A 76 -17.15 14.10 5.39
N GLU A 77 -16.56 14.99 6.17
CA GLU A 77 -15.30 15.64 5.83
C GLU A 77 -14.24 14.57 5.57
N LYS A 78 -13.53 14.71 4.45
CA LYS A 78 -12.48 13.77 4.10
C LYS A 78 -11.29 13.84 5.06
N PRO A 79 -10.49 12.78 5.18
CA PRO A 79 -9.25 12.79 5.96
C PRO A 79 -8.36 13.97 5.57
N GLU A 80 -7.78 14.64 6.58
CA GLU A 80 -7.10 15.95 6.45
C GLU A 80 -6.07 16.02 5.32
N HIS A 81 -5.34 14.93 5.10
CA HIS A 81 -4.27 14.88 4.10
C HIS A 81 -4.66 14.07 2.85
N LEU A 82 -5.93 13.75 2.67
CA LEU A 82 -6.39 13.07 1.46
C LEU A 82 -6.59 14.07 0.32
N HIS A 83 -5.75 13.98 -0.69
CA HIS A 83 -5.81 14.76 -1.93
C HIS A 83 -5.38 13.90 -3.13
N GLU A 84 -5.67 14.36 -4.32
CA GLU A 84 -5.16 13.72 -5.55
C GLU A 84 -3.63 13.76 -5.56
N PHE A 85 -3.01 12.76 -6.20
CA PHE A 85 -1.56 12.74 -6.35
C PHE A 85 -1.08 14.01 -7.05
N VAL A 86 -0.08 14.67 -6.47
CA VAL A 86 0.52 15.87 -7.06
C VAL A 86 1.61 15.45 -8.04
N GLU A 87 1.38 15.73 -9.31
CA GLU A 87 2.36 15.50 -10.37
C GLU A 87 3.72 16.13 -10.04
N LEU A 88 4.79 15.36 -10.21
CA LEU A 88 6.15 15.82 -9.98
C LEU A 88 6.89 15.92 -11.31
N GLN A 89 7.03 17.15 -11.81
CA GLN A 89 7.76 17.45 -13.05
C GLN A 89 9.17 17.93 -12.71
N GLY A 90 10.11 17.02 -12.67
CA GLY A 90 11.54 17.33 -12.54
C GLY A 90 12.18 17.72 -13.88
N THR A 91 13.46 18.11 -13.84
CA THR A 91 14.23 18.45 -15.04
C THR A 91 14.56 17.24 -15.91
N LYS A 92 14.56 16.03 -15.33
CA LYS A 92 14.92 14.76 -15.99
C LYS A 92 13.83 13.71 -15.92
N HIS A 93 13.09 13.67 -14.82
CA HIS A 93 12.17 12.60 -14.49
C HIS A 93 10.79 13.17 -14.18
N HIS A 94 9.77 12.37 -14.43
CA HIS A 94 8.39 12.77 -14.31
C HIS A 94 7.61 11.68 -13.55
N ALA A 95 6.89 12.05 -12.49
CA ALA A 95 5.90 11.22 -11.85
C ALA A 95 4.51 11.76 -12.23
N PRO A 96 3.75 11.07 -13.08
CA PRO A 96 2.42 11.53 -13.51
C PRO A 96 1.42 11.43 -12.37
N SER A 97 0.38 12.26 -12.39
CA SER A 97 -0.87 12.04 -11.69
C SER A 97 -1.83 11.30 -12.61
N THR A 98 -2.39 10.19 -12.16
CA THR A 98 -3.31 9.37 -12.95
C THR A 98 -4.68 9.24 -12.28
N PRO A 99 -5.75 8.96 -13.03
CA PRO A 99 -7.07 8.75 -12.45
C PRO A 99 -7.09 7.59 -11.45
N GLY A 100 -7.86 7.74 -10.36
CA GLY A 100 -8.03 6.69 -9.36
C GLY A 100 -9.11 7.07 -8.34
N ASP A 101 -10.30 6.48 -8.48
CA ASP A 101 -11.41 6.66 -7.54
C ASP A 101 -11.38 5.62 -6.43
N LEU A 102 -11.17 4.35 -6.79
CA LEU A 102 -11.00 3.25 -5.84
C LEU A 102 -9.72 2.47 -6.15
N PHE A 103 -9.11 1.98 -5.09
CA PHE A 103 -7.94 1.11 -5.16
C PHE A 103 -8.20 -0.16 -4.34
N PHE A 104 -7.86 -1.32 -4.89
CA PHE A 104 -7.91 -2.60 -4.19
C PHE A 104 -6.54 -3.26 -4.21
N HIS A 105 -5.98 -3.48 -3.01
CA HIS A 105 -4.80 -4.29 -2.80
C HIS A 105 -5.22 -5.67 -2.30
N ILE A 106 -5.27 -6.64 -3.20
CA ILE A 106 -5.64 -8.03 -2.93
C ILE A 106 -4.38 -8.86 -2.83
N ARG A 107 -4.23 -9.65 -1.76
CA ARG A 107 -3.04 -10.47 -1.49
C ARG A 107 -3.42 -11.89 -1.18
N ALA A 108 -2.66 -12.84 -1.72
CA ALA A 108 -2.78 -14.26 -1.39
C ALA A 108 -1.43 -14.98 -1.60
N ASP A 109 -1.29 -16.18 -1.03
CA ASP A 109 -0.17 -17.08 -1.33
C ASP A 109 -0.48 -18.00 -2.53
N GLU A 110 -1.69 -17.89 -3.08
CA GLU A 110 -2.17 -18.62 -4.25
C GLU A 110 -2.86 -17.62 -5.20
N TYR A 111 -2.29 -17.46 -6.40
CA TYR A 111 -2.73 -16.44 -7.36
C TYR A 111 -4.21 -16.57 -7.77
N ASP A 112 -4.69 -17.78 -8.01
CA ASP A 112 -6.08 -18.05 -8.43
C ASP A 112 -7.09 -17.64 -7.36
N VAL A 113 -6.71 -17.67 -6.09
CA VAL A 113 -7.54 -17.22 -4.97
C VAL A 113 -7.65 -15.69 -4.94
N ALA A 114 -6.54 -14.97 -5.19
CA ALA A 114 -6.56 -13.51 -5.36
C ALA A 114 -7.39 -13.12 -6.58
N PHE A 115 -7.22 -13.82 -7.70
CA PHE A 115 -7.96 -13.59 -8.94
C PHE A 115 -9.47 -13.82 -8.78
N GLU A 116 -9.90 -14.85 -8.04
CA GLU A 116 -11.33 -15.08 -7.79
C GLU A 116 -11.95 -13.94 -6.99
N LEU A 117 -11.26 -13.38 -6.00
CA LEU A 117 -11.76 -12.20 -5.28
C LEU A 117 -11.85 -10.98 -6.20
N ALA A 118 -10.80 -10.70 -6.98
CA ALA A 118 -10.78 -9.62 -7.96
C ALA A 118 -11.94 -9.73 -8.95
N ARG A 119 -12.17 -10.93 -9.50
CA ARG A 119 -13.25 -11.20 -10.43
C ARG A 119 -14.63 -10.92 -9.81
N ARG A 120 -14.84 -11.23 -8.53
CA ARG A 120 -16.10 -10.94 -7.83
C ARG A 120 -16.30 -9.45 -7.57
N LEU A 121 -15.24 -8.73 -7.24
CA LEU A 121 -15.27 -7.27 -7.08
C LEU A 121 -15.57 -6.60 -8.43
N ASN A 122 -14.87 -7.02 -9.49
CA ASN A 122 -15.09 -6.49 -10.82
C ASN A 122 -16.52 -6.73 -11.32
N ALA A 123 -17.16 -7.86 -10.96
CA ALA A 123 -18.56 -8.12 -11.33
C ALA A 123 -19.54 -7.12 -10.69
N LEU A 124 -19.20 -6.48 -9.56
CA LEU A 124 -20.00 -5.41 -8.97
C LEU A 124 -19.77 -4.06 -9.65
N LEU A 125 -18.63 -3.89 -10.32
CA LEU A 125 -18.16 -2.61 -10.85
C LEU A 125 -18.16 -2.53 -12.37
N GLU A 126 -18.29 -3.65 -13.11
CA GLU A 126 -18.02 -3.73 -14.56
C GLU A 126 -18.74 -2.67 -15.41
N ASP A 127 -20.01 -2.37 -15.07
CA ASP A 127 -20.79 -1.33 -15.77
C ASP A 127 -20.49 0.10 -15.26
N ALA A 128 -19.82 0.23 -14.12
CA ALA A 128 -19.54 1.49 -13.44
C ALA A 128 -18.15 2.06 -13.75
N ILE A 129 -17.24 1.26 -14.32
CA ILE A 129 -15.83 1.64 -14.54
C ILE A 129 -15.67 2.43 -15.83
N ASP A 130 -14.96 3.56 -15.79
CA ASP A 130 -14.49 4.31 -16.97
C ASP A 130 -12.96 4.31 -17.11
N TYR A 131 -12.24 4.02 -16.03
CA TYR A 131 -10.79 3.81 -16.01
C TYR A 131 -10.46 2.54 -15.26
N HIS A 132 -9.50 1.76 -15.77
CA HIS A 132 -9.05 0.52 -15.14
C HIS A 132 -7.56 0.31 -15.36
N ASP A 133 -6.80 0.22 -14.29
CA ASP A 133 -5.43 -0.30 -14.29
C ASP A 133 -5.34 -1.48 -13.32
N GLU A 134 -4.94 -2.64 -13.84
CA GLU A 134 -4.83 -3.87 -13.08
C GLU A 134 -3.42 -4.43 -13.24
N VAL A 135 -2.76 -4.70 -12.11
CA VAL A 135 -1.42 -5.27 -12.10
C VAL A 135 -1.43 -6.58 -11.34
N HIS A 136 -1.07 -7.65 -12.06
CA HIS A 136 -0.82 -8.96 -11.48
C HIS A 136 0.64 -9.01 -11.06
N ALA A 137 0.88 -9.05 -9.77
CA ALA A 137 2.20 -8.95 -9.19
C ALA A 137 2.54 -10.21 -8.36
N PHE A 138 3.81 -10.51 -8.29
CA PHE A 138 4.32 -11.71 -7.64
C PHE A 138 5.61 -11.43 -6.87
N GLN A 139 5.86 -12.21 -5.84
CA GLN A 139 7.15 -12.25 -5.18
C GLN A 139 8.20 -12.83 -6.14
N TYR A 140 9.17 -12.01 -6.52
CA TYR A 140 10.25 -12.42 -7.39
C TYR A 140 11.44 -12.91 -6.57
N GLN A 141 11.92 -14.14 -6.86
CA GLN A 141 13.07 -14.77 -6.18
C GLN A 141 13.02 -14.58 -4.64
N ASP A 142 14.16 -14.26 -4.02
CA ASP A 142 14.29 -14.04 -2.58
C ASP A 142 13.90 -12.61 -2.20
N PHE A 143 12.63 -12.21 -2.43
CA PHE A 143 12.13 -10.83 -2.22
C PHE A 143 12.90 -9.76 -3.00
N ARG A 144 13.34 -10.09 -4.22
CA ARG A 144 14.02 -9.12 -5.09
C ARG A 144 13.03 -8.48 -6.06
N ASP A 145 13.44 -7.32 -6.55
CA ASP A 145 12.81 -6.70 -7.71
C ASP A 145 13.44 -7.19 -9.03
N PRO A 146 12.91 -6.84 -10.21
CA PRO A 146 13.51 -7.22 -11.49
C PRO A 146 14.89 -6.61 -11.75
N LEU A 147 15.33 -5.59 -11.00
CA LEU A 147 16.69 -5.06 -11.02
C LEU A 147 17.69 -5.99 -10.30
N GLY A 148 17.17 -6.93 -9.51
CA GLY A 148 17.92 -7.96 -8.81
C GLY A 148 18.37 -7.58 -7.39
N PHE A 149 17.81 -6.52 -6.80
CA PHE A 149 18.05 -6.10 -5.42
C PHE A 149 16.90 -6.53 -4.51
N VAL A 150 17.20 -6.76 -3.23
CA VAL A 150 16.18 -7.08 -2.23
C VAL A 150 15.27 -5.87 -2.02
N ASP A 151 13.96 -6.08 -2.13
CA ASP A 151 12.96 -5.04 -1.89
C ASP A 151 12.34 -5.20 -0.49
N GLY A 152 12.12 -4.07 0.19
CA GLY A 152 11.47 -4.05 1.49
C GLY A 152 12.35 -4.38 2.69
N THR A 153 13.68 -4.39 2.57
CA THR A 153 14.62 -4.66 3.67
C THR A 153 14.38 -3.75 4.88
N GLU A 154 14.14 -2.47 4.66
CA GLU A 154 13.94 -1.47 5.71
C GLU A 154 12.45 -1.14 5.93
N SER A 155 11.51 -1.94 5.38
CA SER A 155 10.09 -1.71 5.61
C SER A 155 9.69 -2.15 7.02
N PRO A 156 9.15 -1.24 7.88
CA PRO A 156 8.75 -1.57 9.23
C PRO A 156 7.68 -2.67 9.25
N ARG A 157 7.75 -3.56 10.25
CA ARG A 157 6.83 -4.71 10.40
C ARG A 157 6.27 -4.77 11.82
N GLY A 158 5.20 -5.55 12.02
CA GLY A 158 4.58 -5.73 13.33
C GLY A 158 4.23 -4.39 13.98
N ASP A 159 4.61 -4.19 15.23
CA ASP A 159 4.26 -2.98 16.01
C ASP A 159 4.90 -1.70 15.44
N GLU A 160 6.09 -1.78 14.87
CA GLU A 160 6.72 -0.64 14.17
C GLU A 160 5.92 -0.27 12.92
N GLY A 161 5.51 -1.26 12.12
CA GLY A 161 4.64 -1.03 10.96
C GLY A 161 3.33 -0.36 11.35
N VAL A 162 2.71 -0.81 12.44
CA VAL A 162 1.51 -0.17 13.01
C VAL A 162 1.78 1.28 13.39
N ALA A 163 2.91 1.54 14.07
CA ALA A 163 3.27 2.89 14.51
C ALA A 163 3.48 3.86 13.35
N VAL A 164 3.94 3.36 12.21
CA VAL A 164 4.25 4.13 11.01
C VAL A 164 3.04 4.31 10.11
N ALA A 165 2.25 3.24 9.89
CA ALA A 165 1.22 3.23 8.86
C ALA A 165 -0.19 3.55 9.38
N ILE A 166 -0.49 3.32 10.66
CA ILE A 166 -1.87 3.41 11.18
C ILE A 166 -2.07 4.71 11.95
N ILE A 167 -3.13 5.45 11.60
CA ILE A 167 -3.58 6.63 12.34
C ILE A 167 -4.05 6.20 13.72
N ARG A 168 -3.51 6.83 14.77
CA ARG A 168 -3.74 6.43 16.15
C ARG A 168 -4.96 7.07 16.80
N ASP A 169 -5.23 8.31 16.45
CA ASP A 169 -6.18 9.17 17.15
C ASP A 169 -7.18 9.81 16.18
N GLY A 170 -8.29 10.30 16.73
CA GLY A 170 -9.30 11.04 15.98
C GLY A 170 -10.34 10.15 15.30
N MET A 171 -11.13 10.75 14.42
CA MET A 171 -12.23 10.07 13.72
C MET A 171 -11.71 8.92 12.84
N TRP A 172 -10.53 9.07 12.26
CA TRP A 172 -9.93 8.12 11.32
C TRP A 172 -8.91 7.17 11.97
N ALA A 173 -8.94 7.04 13.31
CA ALA A 173 -8.11 6.08 14.01
C ALA A 173 -8.34 4.65 13.47
N GLY A 174 -7.26 3.98 13.07
CA GLY A 174 -7.30 2.68 12.38
C GLY A 174 -7.22 2.78 10.86
N GLY A 175 -7.29 3.98 10.28
CA GLY A 175 -7.08 4.24 8.86
C GLY A 175 -5.61 4.38 8.49
N SER A 176 -5.34 4.42 7.18
CA SER A 176 -4.00 4.57 6.60
C SER A 176 -4.08 5.29 5.26
N TYR A 177 -3.11 6.14 4.95
CA TYR A 177 -2.97 6.69 3.59
C TYR A 177 -2.19 5.72 2.71
N ILE A 178 -2.54 5.72 1.43
CA ILE A 178 -1.90 4.91 0.38
C ILE A 178 -1.38 5.85 -0.69
N VAL A 179 -0.13 5.61 -1.10
CA VAL A 179 0.42 6.16 -2.34
C VAL A 179 0.85 5.00 -3.21
N GLU A 180 0.44 5.00 -4.49
CA GLU A 180 0.85 3.96 -5.43
C GLU A 180 1.47 4.54 -6.69
N GLN A 181 2.43 3.80 -7.25
CA GLN A 181 3.05 4.06 -8.55
C GLN A 181 3.48 2.76 -9.23
N LYS A 182 3.19 2.67 -10.53
CA LYS A 182 3.63 1.56 -11.38
C LYS A 182 4.92 1.96 -12.10
N TYR A 183 6.01 1.27 -11.79
CA TYR A 183 7.31 1.49 -12.42
C TYR A 183 7.63 0.42 -13.45
N VAL A 184 8.05 0.82 -14.65
CA VAL A 184 8.61 -0.06 -15.67
C VAL A 184 10.11 0.15 -15.76
N HIS A 185 10.89 -0.95 -15.81
CA HIS A 185 12.34 -0.91 -15.84
C HIS A 185 12.91 -1.10 -17.23
N ASP A 186 13.89 -0.29 -17.62
CA ASP A 186 14.76 -0.54 -18.77
C ASP A 186 15.85 -1.55 -18.37
N LEU A 187 15.47 -2.82 -18.33
CA LEU A 187 16.38 -3.90 -17.93
C LEU A 187 17.55 -4.06 -18.91
N LYS A 188 17.41 -3.64 -20.18
CA LYS A 188 18.50 -3.66 -21.13
C LYS A 188 19.58 -2.66 -20.76
N LYS A 189 19.20 -1.42 -20.43
CA LYS A 189 20.09 -0.39 -19.94
C LYS A 189 20.69 -0.76 -18.59
N TRP A 190 19.87 -1.28 -17.68
CA TRP A 190 20.28 -1.73 -16.35
C TRP A 190 21.34 -2.84 -16.39
N ASN A 191 21.11 -3.89 -17.19
CA ASN A 191 22.00 -5.05 -17.30
C ASN A 191 23.28 -4.74 -18.09
N ALA A 192 23.40 -3.59 -18.73
CA ALA A 192 24.63 -3.11 -19.34
C ALA A 192 25.64 -2.55 -18.31
N LEU A 193 25.17 -2.21 -17.11
CA LEU A 193 26.02 -1.77 -15.99
C LEU A 193 26.74 -2.97 -15.37
N LYS A 194 27.94 -2.71 -14.83
CA LYS A 194 28.61 -3.64 -13.92
C LYS A 194 27.86 -3.69 -12.58
N VAL A 195 28.04 -4.79 -11.85
CA VAL A 195 27.39 -4.97 -10.54
C VAL A 195 27.72 -3.83 -9.58
N GLU A 196 28.98 -3.42 -9.53
CA GLU A 196 29.46 -2.33 -8.67
C GLU A 196 28.78 -0.97 -9.02
N GLU A 197 28.49 -0.75 -10.31
CA GLU A 197 27.78 0.44 -10.76
C GLU A 197 26.30 0.38 -10.37
N GLN A 198 25.66 -0.79 -10.47
CA GLN A 198 24.29 -1.03 -10.01
C GLN A 198 24.19 -0.81 -8.49
N GLU A 199 25.16 -1.34 -7.72
CA GLU A 199 25.24 -1.16 -6.27
C GLU A 199 25.35 0.32 -5.88
N GLN A 200 26.12 1.12 -6.62
CA GLN A 200 26.21 2.56 -6.40
C GLN A 200 24.92 3.32 -6.80
N VAL A 201 24.12 2.82 -7.72
CA VAL A 201 22.79 3.38 -8.04
C VAL A 201 21.82 3.12 -6.89
N ILE A 202 21.79 1.91 -6.36
CA ILE A 202 20.88 1.54 -5.27
C ILE A 202 21.39 2.05 -3.91
N GLY A 203 22.69 1.89 -3.61
CA GLY A 203 23.29 2.21 -2.33
C GLY A 203 23.47 0.99 -1.42
N ARG A 204 23.27 -0.22 -1.95
CA ARG A 204 23.43 -1.51 -1.24
C ARG A 204 24.16 -2.52 -2.11
N THR A 205 24.79 -3.51 -1.50
CA THR A 205 25.38 -4.64 -2.23
C THR A 205 24.28 -5.51 -2.82
N LYS A 206 24.43 -5.92 -4.08
CA LYS A 206 23.41 -6.68 -4.81
C LYS A 206 23.18 -8.06 -4.22
N HIS A 207 24.24 -8.73 -3.80
CA HIS A 207 24.17 -10.12 -3.36
C HIS A 207 23.78 -10.25 -1.88
N SER A 208 24.44 -9.49 -1.03
CA SER A 208 24.34 -9.61 0.43
C SER A 208 23.43 -8.56 1.11
N ASP A 209 22.85 -7.66 0.32
CA ASP A 209 21.94 -6.62 0.80
C ASP A 209 22.49 -5.76 1.96
N ILE A 210 23.79 -5.46 1.91
CA ILE A 210 24.45 -4.61 2.90
C ILE A 210 24.51 -3.18 2.37
N GLU A 211 24.08 -2.21 3.19
CA GLU A 211 24.18 -0.81 2.85
C GLU A 211 25.66 -0.39 2.67
N LEU A 212 25.92 0.39 1.62
CA LEU A 212 27.28 0.84 1.31
C LEU A 212 27.66 2.07 2.16
N ASP A 213 28.78 2.00 2.85
CA ASP A 213 29.33 3.14 3.63
C ASP A 213 29.66 4.34 2.73
N ASN A 214 30.04 4.07 1.47
CA ASN A 214 30.45 5.07 0.48
C ASN A 214 29.44 5.23 -0.66
N LYS A 215 28.14 5.01 -0.37
CA LYS A 215 27.08 5.21 -1.36
C LYS A 215 27.05 6.63 -1.89
N ALA A 216 26.70 6.78 -3.16
CA ALA A 216 26.49 8.10 -3.75
C ALA A 216 25.34 8.84 -3.06
N GLY A 217 25.46 10.17 -2.89
CA GLY A 217 24.42 10.98 -2.25
C GLY A 217 23.08 11.03 -3.00
N ASN A 218 23.06 10.57 -4.26
CA ASN A 218 21.87 10.39 -5.08
C ASN A 218 21.59 8.90 -5.40
N SER A 219 22.13 7.97 -4.62
CA SER A 219 21.70 6.58 -4.63
C SER A 219 20.28 6.46 -4.07
N HIS A 220 19.55 5.43 -4.48
CA HIS A 220 18.17 5.23 -4.04
C HIS A 220 18.00 5.22 -2.51
N VAL A 221 18.90 4.53 -1.80
CA VAL A 221 18.88 4.51 -0.32
C VAL A 221 19.13 5.91 0.25
N ALA A 222 20.16 6.63 -0.22
CA ALA A 222 20.51 7.94 0.32
C ALA A 222 19.41 8.99 0.11
N VAL A 223 18.73 8.95 -1.04
CA VAL A 223 17.66 9.90 -1.37
C VAL A 223 16.43 9.67 -0.48
N ASN A 224 16.16 8.40 -0.13
CA ASN A 224 14.96 8.02 0.63
C ASN A 224 15.18 7.99 2.15
N GLN A 225 16.37 8.22 2.64
CA GLN A 225 16.64 8.47 4.06
C GLN A 225 16.19 9.88 4.42
N VAL A 226 14.96 9.99 4.93
CA VAL A 226 14.31 11.26 5.34
C VAL A 226 14.25 11.31 6.85
N GLU A 227 14.55 12.46 7.43
CA GLU A 227 14.49 12.72 8.87
C GLU A 227 13.50 13.86 9.14
N ASP A 228 12.90 13.84 10.33
CA ASP A 228 12.12 14.96 10.85
C ASP A 228 13.03 16.08 11.40
N GLU A 229 12.42 17.15 11.92
CA GLU A 229 13.15 18.31 12.49
C GLU A 229 14.00 17.94 13.73
N ASP A 230 13.67 16.84 14.39
CA ASP A 230 14.37 16.33 15.57
C ASP A 230 15.47 15.30 15.20
N GLY A 231 15.63 14.98 13.91
CA GLY A 231 16.61 14.02 13.40
C GLY A 231 16.15 12.54 13.53
N ASN A 232 14.85 12.28 13.72
CA ASN A 232 14.33 10.93 13.70
C ASN A 232 14.01 10.51 12.26
N GLY A 233 14.38 9.28 11.88
CA GLY A 233 14.06 8.73 10.58
C GLY A 233 12.54 8.65 10.36
N LEU A 234 12.11 9.14 9.21
CA LEU A 234 10.73 9.00 8.74
C LEU A 234 10.63 7.76 7.85
N GLU A 235 9.65 6.92 8.14
CA GLU A 235 9.48 5.62 7.51
C GLU A 235 8.07 5.45 6.95
N ILE A 236 7.94 4.54 5.99
CA ILE A 236 6.68 4.09 5.39
C ILE A 236 6.65 2.57 5.35
N VAL A 237 5.47 1.97 5.43
CA VAL A 237 5.31 0.53 5.19
C VAL A 237 5.11 0.30 3.69
N ARG A 238 6.04 -0.42 3.06
CA ARG A 238 5.99 -0.75 1.63
C ARG A 238 5.48 -2.17 1.41
N ASN A 239 4.64 -2.33 0.38
CA ASN A 239 4.15 -3.63 -0.09
C ASN A 239 4.40 -3.76 -1.61
N ASN A 240 5.63 -3.47 -2.03
CA ASN A 240 6.03 -3.57 -3.42
C ASN A 240 6.06 -5.02 -3.88
N LEU A 241 5.69 -5.27 -5.13
CA LEU A 241 5.88 -6.55 -5.79
C LEU A 241 6.28 -6.35 -7.24
N SER A 242 6.99 -7.34 -7.76
CA SER A 242 7.37 -7.42 -9.17
C SER A 242 6.18 -7.76 -10.05
N PHE A 243 6.16 -7.22 -11.25
CA PHE A 243 5.19 -7.59 -12.29
C PHE A 243 5.84 -7.63 -13.67
N GLY A 244 5.19 -8.27 -14.62
CA GLY A 244 5.54 -8.12 -16.03
C GLY A 244 5.45 -9.40 -16.84
N ASP A 245 5.73 -9.23 -18.13
CA ASP A 245 5.79 -10.29 -19.12
C ASP A 245 7.24 -10.70 -19.36
N ALA A 246 7.51 -11.99 -19.51
CA ALA A 246 8.88 -12.49 -19.70
C ALA A 246 9.59 -11.91 -20.96
N LEU A 247 8.81 -11.55 -21.99
CA LEU A 247 9.32 -10.91 -23.23
C LEU A 247 8.86 -9.45 -23.38
N GLY A 248 8.04 -8.96 -22.44
CA GLY A 248 7.46 -7.65 -22.50
C GLY A 248 8.02 -6.67 -21.47
N LYS A 249 7.16 -5.79 -20.97
CA LYS A 249 7.49 -4.84 -19.92
C LYS A 249 7.59 -5.58 -18.59
N GLN A 250 8.60 -5.22 -17.81
CA GLN A 250 8.81 -5.72 -16.45
C GLN A 250 9.03 -4.55 -15.52
N GLY A 251 8.61 -4.67 -14.28
CA GLY A 251 8.71 -3.57 -13.36
C GLY A 251 8.36 -3.92 -11.92
N THR A 252 8.27 -2.90 -11.10
CA THR A 252 7.86 -2.97 -9.72
C THR A 252 6.63 -2.10 -9.52
N PHE A 253 5.58 -2.68 -8.94
CA PHE A 253 4.48 -1.90 -8.43
C PHE A 253 4.85 -1.43 -7.03
N PHE A 254 5.09 -0.13 -6.91
CA PHE A 254 5.33 0.54 -5.64
C PHE A 254 4.01 0.86 -4.98
N MET A 255 3.86 0.53 -3.71
CA MET A 255 2.83 1.08 -2.87
C MET A 255 3.30 1.25 -1.43
N SER A 256 2.86 2.31 -0.80
CA SER A 256 3.14 2.60 0.59
C SER A 256 1.86 2.74 1.40
N TYR A 257 1.97 2.34 2.68
CA TYR A 257 1.03 2.69 3.73
C TYR A 257 1.71 3.63 4.72
N ALA A 258 1.06 4.73 5.05
CA ALA A 258 1.55 5.69 6.02
C ALA A 258 0.40 6.32 6.81
N ARG A 259 0.63 6.64 8.09
CA ARG A 259 -0.31 7.43 8.89
C ARG A 259 -0.37 8.90 8.45
N ASP A 260 0.64 9.35 7.72
CA ASP A 260 0.79 10.68 7.15
C ASP A 260 1.39 10.55 5.74
N PRO A 261 0.67 10.88 4.66
CA PRO A 261 1.12 10.69 3.29
C PRO A 261 2.29 11.61 2.93
N ARG A 262 2.46 12.72 3.66
CA ARG A 262 3.54 13.69 3.42
C ARG A 262 4.93 13.07 3.53
N VAL A 263 5.09 11.99 4.30
CA VAL A 263 6.37 11.24 4.37
C VAL A 263 6.70 10.65 3.00
N THR A 264 5.76 9.96 2.37
CA THR A 264 5.94 9.41 1.02
C THR A 264 6.15 10.52 -0.01
N GLU A 265 5.41 11.61 0.10
CA GLU A 265 5.51 12.77 -0.82
C GLU A 265 6.89 13.43 -0.76
N VAL A 266 7.47 13.57 0.41
CA VAL A 266 8.85 14.08 0.57
C VAL A 266 9.85 13.13 -0.07
N MET A 267 9.73 11.81 0.13
CA MET A 267 10.57 10.81 -0.51
C MET A 267 10.47 10.92 -2.05
N LEU A 268 9.26 10.95 -2.60
CA LEU A 268 9.04 11.09 -4.04
C LEU A 268 9.57 12.41 -4.58
N ARG A 269 9.38 13.52 -3.86
CA ARG A 269 9.93 14.80 -4.25
C ARG A 269 11.47 14.75 -4.33
N ARG A 270 12.14 14.14 -3.36
CA ARG A 270 13.59 13.94 -3.41
C ARG A 270 14.02 13.06 -4.58
N MET A 271 13.27 12.01 -4.89
CA MET A 271 13.55 11.14 -6.04
C MET A 271 13.43 11.90 -7.37
N PHE A 272 12.31 12.57 -7.62
CA PHE A 272 11.99 13.14 -8.94
C PHE A 272 12.52 14.57 -9.15
N ILE A 273 12.52 15.39 -8.12
CA ILE A 273 12.99 16.79 -8.20
C ILE A 273 14.44 16.89 -7.71
N GLY A 274 14.78 16.18 -6.63
CA GLY A 274 16.09 16.17 -6.01
C GLY A 274 16.24 17.19 -4.87
N GLU A 275 17.23 16.93 -3.99
CA GLU A 275 17.67 17.83 -2.94
C GLU A 275 19.21 17.81 -2.86
N PRO A 276 19.91 18.91 -3.29
CA PRO A 276 19.36 20.10 -3.96
C PRO A 276 18.68 19.77 -5.31
N GLU A 277 17.86 20.67 -5.81
CA GLU A 277 17.14 20.48 -7.07
C GLU A 277 18.07 20.01 -8.20
N GLY A 278 17.64 18.97 -8.94
CA GLY A 278 18.43 18.30 -9.97
C GLY A 278 19.33 17.16 -9.50
N ASN A 279 19.52 16.98 -8.18
CA ASN A 279 20.17 15.81 -7.59
C ASN A 279 19.15 14.66 -7.40
N THR A 280 18.62 14.19 -8.52
CA THR A 280 17.53 13.18 -8.55
C THR A 280 18.06 11.78 -8.28
N ASP A 281 17.16 10.88 -7.86
CA ASP A 281 17.46 9.49 -7.65
C ASP A 281 17.92 8.80 -8.94
N ARG A 282 19.07 8.15 -8.88
CA ARG A 282 19.68 7.47 -10.04
C ARG A 282 18.90 6.27 -10.54
N ILE A 283 18.05 5.66 -9.70
CA ILE A 283 17.20 4.54 -10.12
C ILE A 283 16.25 4.96 -11.25
N LEU A 284 15.84 6.24 -11.27
CA LEU A 284 14.94 6.79 -12.28
C LEU A 284 15.59 6.91 -13.67
N GLU A 285 16.90 6.73 -13.79
CA GLU A 285 17.55 6.58 -15.08
C GLU A 285 17.19 5.23 -15.77
N PHE A 286 16.69 4.25 -14.97
CA PHE A 286 16.37 2.89 -15.39
C PHE A 286 14.92 2.51 -15.13
N SER A 287 14.16 3.37 -14.47
CA SER A 287 12.78 3.10 -14.05
C SER A 287 11.91 4.31 -14.36
N GLU A 288 10.82 4.07 -15.07
CA GLU A 288 9.84 5.08 -15.45
C GLU A 288 8.54 4.88 -14.67
N ALA A 289 8.07 5.92 -13.98
CA ALA A 289 6.75 5.91 -13.33
C ALA A 289 5.65 6.11 -14.38
N LEU A 290 4.70 5.20 -14.45
CA LEU A 290 3.57 5.25 -15.38
C LEU A 290 2.29 5.73 -14.73
N THR A 291 2.16 5.57 -13.41
CA THR A 291 0.99 5.98 -12.62
C THR A 291 1.43 6.77 -11.39
N GLY A 292 0.48 7.43 -10.75
CA GLY A 292 0.62 8.08 -9.46
C GLY A 292 -0.75 8.42 -8.91
N CYS A 293 -1.16 7.74 -7.82
CA CYS A 293 -2.44 7.96 -7.17
C CYS A 293 -2.29 7.96 -5.65
N ASN A 294 -3.14 8.76 -4.99
CA ASN A 294 -3.29 8.81 -3.55
C ASN A 294 -4.67 8.30 -3.14
N PHE A 295 -4.69 7.47 -2.11
CA PHE A 295 -5.94 6.96 -1.54
C PHE A 295 -5.89 6.98 -0.02
N PHE A 296 -7.06 6.83 0.58
CA PHE A 296 -7.22 6.58 2.00
C PHE A 296 -7.90 5.23 2.23
N ALA A 297 -7.23 4.36 2.99
CA ALA A 297 -7.81 3.12 3.50
C ALA A 297 -8.51 3.44 4.83
N PRO A 298 -9.84 3.56 4.88
CA PRO A 298 -10.54 3.89 6.10
C PRO A 298 -10.47 2.74 7.12
N PRO A 299 -10.77 3.01 8.41
CA PRO A 299 -10.93 1.95 9.39
C PRO A 299 -11.92 0.89 8.89
N ARG A 300 -11.65 -0.38 9.18
CA ARG A 300 -12.49 -1.50 8.71
C ARG A 300 -13.96 -1.34 9.07
N LEU A 301 -14.24 -0.93 10.30
CA LEU A 301 -15.63 -0.72 10.74
C LEU A 301 -16.34 0.36 9.91
N PHE A 302 -15.63 1.43 9.54
CA PHE A 302 -16.19 2.43 8.64
C PHE A 302 -16.46 1.82 7.26
N LEU A 303 -15.51 1.08 6.71
CA LEU A 303 -15.65 0.47 5.38
C LEU A 303 -16.86 -0.47 5.30
N ASP A 304 -17.02 -1.34 6.30
CA ASP A 304 -18.12 -2.30 6.37
C ASP A 304 -19.52 -1.64 6.48
N HIS A 305 -19.57 -0.36 6.91
CA HIS A 305 -20.79 0.43 7.10
C HIS A 305 -20.77 1.77 6.36
N CYS A 306 -19.92 1.94 5.36
CA CYS A 306 -19.74 3.23 4.71
C CYS A 306 -21.02 3.77 4.02
N ALA A 307 -21.93 2.90 3.65
CA ALA A 307 -23.24 3.29 3.11
C ALA A 307 -24.07 4.15 4.09
N ASP A 308 -23.89 4.00 5.40
CA ASP A 308 -24.59 4.79 6.42
C ASP A 308 -24.20 6.27 6.36
N TYR A 309 -23.00 6.55 5.85
CA TYR A 309 -22.41 7.89 5.74
C TYR A 309 -22.50 8.47 4.33
N ALA A 310 -23.06 7.72 3.40
CA ALA A 310 -23.22 8.16 2.01
C ALA A 310 -24.20 9.34 1.89
N HIS A 311 -24.12 10.06 0.78
CA HIS A 311 -25.13 11.06 0.43
C HIS A 311 -26.54 10.43 0.39
N ASP A 312 -27.57 11.18 0.77
CA ASP A 312 -28.93 10.64 0.93
C ASP A 312 -29.47 9.97 -0.35
N HIS A 313 -29.11 10.47 -1.52
CA HIS A 313 -29.55 9.90 -2.80
C HIS A 313 -28.88 8.54 -3.13
N LEU A 314 -27.80 8.18 -2.41
CA LEU A 314 -27.07 6.90 -2.54
C LEU A 314 -27.47 5.90 -1.46
N LYS A 315 -28.24 6.31 -0.45
CA LYS A 315 -28.70 5.38 0.58
C LYS A 315 -29.75 4.42 0.01
N PRO A 316 -29.71 3.12 0.37
CA PRO A 316 -30.78 2.21 0.02
C PRO A 316 -32.13 2.80 0.46
N ALA A 317 -33.18 2.65 -0.36
CA ALA A 317 -34.52 3.01 0.08
C ALA A 317 -34.80 2.28 1.42
N GLU A 318 -35.16 3.03 2.45
CA GLU A 318 -35.42 2.46 3.78
C GLU A 318 -36.50 1.37 3.66
N ASP A 319 -36.08 0.11 3.81
CA ASP A 319 -37.00 -0.94 4.20
C ASP A 319 -37.44 -0.63 5.64
N PRO A 320 -38.72 -0.52 5.96
CA PRO A 320 -39.15 -0.12 7.29
C PRO A 320 -38.88 -1.25 8.31
N GLN A 321 -37.64 -1.31 8.79
CA GLN A 321 -37.25 -2.20 9.88
C GLN A 321 -37.06 -1.43 11.18
N PRO A 322 -37.53 -1.99 12.31
CA PRO A 322 -37.49 -1.28 13.58
C PRO A 322 -36.11 -1.27 14.20
N ASN A 323 -35.63 -0.08 14.55
CA ASN A 323 -34.60 0.21 15.54
C ASN A 323 -33.34 -0.66 15.56
N GLN A 324 -32.41 -0.44 14.67
CA GLN A 324 -31.01 -0.69 14.97
C GLN A 324 -30.39 0.58 15.57
N PRO A 325 -29.66 0.48 16.69
CA PRO A 325 -28.99 1.65 17.27
C PRO A 325 -27.91 2.16 16.32
N ALA A 326 -27.85 3.47 16.11
CA ALA A 326 -26.81 4.13 15.36
C ALA A 326 -25.43 3.67 15.85
N ILE A 327 -24.59 3.21 14.92
CA ILE A 327 -23.21 2.83 15.25
C ILE A 327 -22.44 4.11 15.52
N ASN A 328 -22.16 4.38 16.79
CA ASN A 328 -21.26 5.46 17.16
C ASN A 328 -19.82 5.05 16.79
N LEU A 329 -19.24 5.73 15.83
CA LEU A 329 -17.79 5.68 15.60
C LEU A 329 -17.09 6.02 16.92
N PRO A 330 -16.06 5.27 17.33
CA PRO A 330 -15.39 5.51 18.59
C PRO A 330 -14.72 6.88 18.59
N GLN A 331 -15.31 7.83 19.34
CA GLN A 331 -14.63 9.07 19.72
C GLN A 331 -13.69 8.73 20.89
N GLY A 332 -12.54 8.16 20.60
CA GLY A 332 -11.58 7.80 21.65
C GLY A 332 -10.24 7.39 21.07
N LYS A 333 -9.19 7.64 21.83
CA LYS A 333 -7.85 7.15 21.49
C LYS A 333 -7.87 5.64 21.36
N ALA A 334 -7.47 5.14 20.18
CA ALA A 334 -7.07 3.76 20.07
C ALA A 334 -5.83 3.58 20.97
N VAL A 335 -5.90 2.67 21.95
CA VAL A 335 -4.77 2.41 22.85
C VAL A 335 -3.80 1.50 22.09
N PHE A 336 -2.81 2.10 21.48
CA PHE A 336 -1.64 1.40 20.96
C PHE A 336 -0.54 1.47 22.03
N PRO A 337 0.28 0.42 22.22
CA PRO A 337 1.41 0.50 23.14
C PRO A 337 2.37 1.60 22.70
N ASP A 338 2.80 2.42 23.66
CA ASP A 338 3.84 3.43 23.42
C ASP A 338 5.18 2.72 23.11
N ARG A 339 5.99 3.34 22.24
CA ARG A 339 7.33 2.86 21.87
C ARG A 339 8.26 2.61 23.09
N ALA A 340 7.95 3.21 24.24
CA ALA A 340 8.70 3.07 25.49
C ALA A 340 8.47 1.73 26.22
N ASP A 341 7.43 0.97 25.87
CA ASP A 341 7.05 -0.26 26.57
C ASP A 341 7.39 -1.54 25.79
N VAL A 342 8.02 -1.42 24.64
CA VAL A 342 8.48 -2.59 23.86
C VAL A 342 9.86 -3.01 24.39
N PRO A 343 10.01 -4.21 24.98
CA PRO A 343 11.31 -4.71 25.40
C PRO A 343 12.21 -4.88 24.17
N THR A 344 13.30 -4.12 24.09
CA THR A 344 14.38 -4.33 23.14
C THR A 344 15.21 -5.55 23.53
N SER A 345 14.69 -6.74 23.32
CA SER A 345 15.48 -7.97 23.42
C SER A 345 15.38 -8.74 22.10
N HIS A 346 16.24 -8.39 21.17
CA HIS A 346 16.58 -9.29 20.09
C HIS A 346 17.47 -10.40 20.67
N ASN A 347 16.88 -11.48 21.13
CA ASN A 347 17.60 -12.72 21.36
C ASN A 347 17.70 -13.48 20.05
N ALA A 348 18.93 -13.74 19.60
CA ALA A 348 19.24 -14.53 18.43
C ALA A 348 18.64 -15.96 18.45
N GLU A 349 18.19 -16.42 19.60
CA GLU A 349 17.58 -17.74 19.81
C GLU A 349 16.16 -17.85 19.23
N ASP A 350 15.41 -16.73 19.10
CA ASP A 350 14.05 -16.77 18.55
C ASP A 350 14.04 -16.90 17.02
N VAL A 351 15.09 -16.46 16.35
CA VAL A 351 15.26 -16.59 14.91
C VAL A 351 15.59 -18.04 14.51
N GLU A 352 16.38 -18.73 15.33
CA GLU A 352 16.76 -20.12 15.10
C GLU A 352 15.59 -21.09 15.31
N GLN A 353 14.66 -20.78 16.23
CA GLN A 353 13.46 -21.59 16.45
C GLN A 353 12.40 -21.41 15.35
N ALA A 354 12.35 -20.27 14.69
CA ALA A 354 11.49 -20.05 13.52
C ALA A 354 11.98 -20.86 12.31
N HIS A 355 13.27 -20.91 12.08
CA HIS A 355 13.86 -21.74 11.00
C HIS A 355 13.71 -23.24 11.23
N ALA A 356 13.72 -23.71 12.49
CA ALA A 356 13.57 -25.13 12.81
C ALA A 356 12.12 -25.66 12.65
N ARG A 357 11.12 -24.78 12.61
CA ARG A 357 9.70 -25.18 12.45
C ARG A 357 9.26 -25.29 10.98
N TYR A 358 10.00 -24.75 10.04
CA TYR A 358 9.66 -24.76 8.62
C TYR A 358 10.64 -25.55 7.72
N GLY A 359 11.63 -26.22 8.34
CA GLY A 359 12.69 -26.93 7.63
C GLY A 359 12.66 -28.46 7.70
N ALA A 360 11.53 -29.09 7.97
CA ALA A 360 11.42 -30.56 8.01
C ALA A 360 10.12 -31.01 7.32
N GLY A 361 10.21 -31.21 6.04
CA GLY A 361 9.21 -31.90 5.20
C GLY A 361 9.86 -32.26 3.90
N GLU A 362 10.22 -33.52 3.74
CA GLU A 362 10.70 -34.16 2.51
C GLU A 362 9.69 -34.07 1.37
#